data_42cecbe1467d2d879129d1ffc43552fd
#
_entry.id   42cecbe1467d2d879129d1ffc43552fd
#
_cell.length_a   1.000
_cell.length_b   1.000
_cell.length_c   1.000
_cell.angle_alpha   90.00
_cell.angle_beta   90.00
_cell.angle_gamma   90.00
#
_symmetry.space_group_name_H-M   'P 1'
#
loop_
_entity.id
_entity.type
_entity.pdbx_description
1 polymer ?
#
loop_
_entity_poly.entity_id
_entity_poly.type
_entity_poly.pdbx_seq_one_letter_code
_entity_poly.pdbx_strand_id
1 'polypeptide(L)'
;KDLLGDKGCYVGMAVQNKSMTESMASEMSKILVVAVIMIFAVLSVTTTAWTEPILFLLVMGVAVLLNKGTNIFIGTVSFLTENVSIILQLATSMDYSIFLLDAFMNYRKQGMNEEDAIINAVQEAINSIFASSLTTVVGFLALVTMKFSIGFDLGLVLAKGIVFSLLTVVFFMPAMILKFAKLNEKTKHRSFMPDFHGLGRTMCSRISRQLNISSDI
;
A
#
# COMPACT_ATOMS: atom_id res chain seq x y z
N LYS A 1 -8.30 45.30 6.96
CA LYS A 1 -9.19 44.73 8.02
C LYS A 1 -9.84 45.86 8.84
N ASP A 2 -9.11 46.98 9.05
CA ASP A 2 -9.56 48.01 9.98
C ASP A 2 -10.63 48.99 9.45
N LEU A 3 -10.90 48.98 8.14
CA LEU A 3 -11.89 49.90 7.52
C LEU A 3 -13.29 49.29 7.31
N LEU A 4 -13.45 47.94 7.35
CA LEU A 4 -14.70 47.26 7.02
C LEU A 4 -15.27 46.38 8.15
N GLY A 5 -14.59 46.31 9.29
CA GLY A 5 -15.00 45.44 10.40
C GLY A 5 -15.17 43.96 9.99
N ASP A 6 -15.82 43.21 10.86
CA ASP A 6 -15.99 41.72 10.70
C ASP A 6 -16.95 41.31 9.57
N LYS A 7 -17.50 42.30 8.81
CA LYS A 7 -18.48 42.06 7.71
C LYS A 7 -17.89 42.23 6.30
N GLY A 8 -16.59 42.43 6.17
CA GLY A 8 -15.94 42.57 4.87
C GLY A 8 -15.76 41.24 4.16
N CYS A 9 -16.52 41.00 3.10
CA CYS A 9 -16.35 39.84 2.23
C CYS A 9 -15.25 40.14 1.22
N TYR A 10 -14.07 39.55 1.40
CA TYR A 10 -12.98 39.65 0.43
C TYR A 10 -13.24 38.69 -0.74
N VAL A 11 -13.54 39.24 -1.92
CA VAL A 11 -13.71 38.48 -3.14
C VAL A 11 -12.50 38.74 -4.05
N GLY A 12 -11.69 37.72 -4.27
CA GLY A 12 -10.56 37.80 -5.19
C GLY A 12 -9.94 36.41 -5.39
N MET A 13 -9.32 36.18 -6.55
CA MET A 13 -8.67 34.88 -6.89
C MET A 13 -7.71 34.40 -5.81
N ALA A 14 -6.94 35.28 -5.17
CA ALA A 14 -5.99 34.93 -4.12
C ALA A 14 -6.67 34.42 -2.85
N VAL A 15 -7.79 35.04 -2.45
CA VAL A 15 -8.57 34.62 -1.29
C VAL A 15 -9.31 33.32 -1.56
N GLN A 16 -9.85 33.17 -2.76
CA GLN A 16 -10.53 31.96 -3.20
C GLN A 16 -9.55 30.77 -3.28
N ASN A 17 -8.35 30.96 -3.83
CA ASN A 17 -7.32 29.94 -3.86
C ASN A 17 -6.85 29.54 -2.44
N LYS A 18 -6.72 30.52 -1.54
CA LYS A 18 -6.33 30.24 -0.15
C LYS A 18 -7.42 29.45 0.59
N SER A 19 -8.67 29.84 0.48
CA SER A 19 -9.77 29.11 1.12
C SER A 19 -9.96 27.71 0.52
N MET A 20 -9.78 27.55 -0.80
CA MET A 20 -9.77 26.22 -1.43
C MET A 20 -8.64 25.34 -0.91
N THR A 21 -7.42 25.88 -0.79
CA THR A 21 -6.27 25.12 -0.29
C THR A 21 -6.46 24.71 1.17
N GLU A 22 -6.98 25.59 2.02
CA GLU A 22 -7.27 25.29 3.42
C GLU A 22 -8.39 24.26 3.59
N SER A 23 -9.47 24.38 2.79
CA SER A 23 -10.56 23.40 2.77
C SER A 23 -10.05 22.03 2.28
N MET A 24 -9.29 22.00 1.19
CA MET A 24 -8.68 20.77 0.67
C MET A 24 -7.76 20.13 1.70
N ALA A 25 -6.94 20.91 2.42
CA ALA A 25 -6.05 20.38 3.45
C ALA A 25 -6.82 19.68 4.58
N SER A 26 -7.92 20.29 5.03
CA SER A 26 -8.80 19.70 6.05
C SER A 26 -9.48 18.43 5.58
N GLU A 27 -10.00 18.43 4.36
CA GLU A 27 -10.66 17.26 3.77
C GLU A 27 -9.69 16.11 3.52
N MET A 28 -8.51 16.39 2.98
CA MET A 28 -7.47 15.37 2.74
C MET A 28 -6.98 14.73 4.02
N SER A 29 -6.86 15.50 5.11
CA SER A 29 -6.51 14.95 6.42
C SER A 29 -7.56 13.96 6.92
N LYS A 30 -8.85 14.25 6.71
CA LYS A 30 -9.96 13.33 7.04
C LYS A 30 -9.91 12.06 6.19
N ILE A 31 -9.69 12.22 4.88
CA ILE A 31 -9.57 11.09 3.94
C ILE A 31 -8.41 10.18 4.34
N LEU A 32 -7.25 10.76 4.72
CA LEU A 32 -6.10 9.99 5.16
C LEU A 32 -6.40 9.17 6.43
N VAL A 33 -7.06 9.77 7.41
CA VAL A 33 -7.48 9.07 8.64
C VAL A 33 -8.43 7.92 8.31
N VAL A 34 -9.43 8.16 7.45
CA VAL A 34 -10.37 7.12 7.00
C VAL A 34 -9.63 6.01 6.25
N ALA A 35 -8.68 6.35 5.38
CA ALA A 35 -7.87 5.38 4.65
C ALA A 35 -7.05 4.49 5.61
N VAL A 36 -6.40 5.07 6.61
CA VAL A 36 -5.63 4.31 7.62
C VAL A 36 -6.53 3.39 8.44
N ILE A 37 -7.73 3.87 8.85
CA ILE A 37 -8.71 3.05 9.57
C ILE A 37 -9.18 1.88 8.69
N MET A 38 -9.50 2.14 7.42
CA MET A 38 -9.90 1.09 6.48
C MET A 38 -8.79 0.05 6.27
N ILE A 39 -7.55 0.49 6.07
CA ILE A 39 -6.39 -0.39 5.94
C ILE A 39 -6.23 -1.25 7.19
N PHE A 40 -6.31 -0.62 8.37
CA PHE A 40 -6.22 -1.36 9.64
C PHE A 40 -7.34 -2.40 9.79
N ALA A 41 -8.57 -2.06 9.41
CA ALA A 41 -9.72 -2.98 9.45
C ALA A 41 -9.51 -4.17 8.50
N VAL A 42 -9.09 -3.90 7.25
CA VAL A 42 -8.81 -4.97 6.26
C VAL A 42 -7.67 -5.86 6.74
N LEU A 43 -6.58 -5.28 7.23
CA LEU A 43 -5.45 -6.04 7.79
C LEU A 43 -5.88 -6.91 8.98
N SER A 44 -6.69 -6.37 9.90
CA SER A 44 -7.18 -7.12 11.05
C SER A 44 -8.05 -8.32 10.69
N VAL A 45 -8.76 -8.26 9.54
CA VAL A 45 -9.54 -9.37 9.01
C VAL A 45 -8.68 -10.39 8.29
N THR A 46 -7.64 -9.93 7.58
CA THR A 46 -6.79 -10.77 6.72
C THR A 46 -5.69 -11.47 7.51
N THR A 47 -5.17 -10.83 8.56
CA THR A 47 -4.04 -11.34 9.35
C THR A 47 -4.48 -12.28 10.46
N THR A 48 -3.56 -13.11 10.92
CA THR A 48 -3.81 -14.13 11.94
C THR A 48 -3.39 -13.71 13.35
N ALA A 49 -2.73 -12.58 13.49
CA ALA A 49 -2.29 -12.05 14.78
C ALA A 49 -2.52 -10.53 14.84
N TRP A 50 -2.97 -10.03 15.99
CA TRP A 50 -3.22 -8.60 16.21
C TRP A 50 -1.97 -7.71 16.10
N THR A 51 -0.79 -8.30 16.22
CA THR A 51 0.49 -7.59 16.07
C THR A 51 0.82 -7.31 14.60
N GLU A 52 0.35 -8.12 13.67
CA GLU A 52 0.65 -8.00 12.24
C GLU A 52 0.16 -6.67 11.62
N PRO A 53 -1.09 -6.22 11.84
CA PRO A 53 -1.55 -4.93 11.34
C PRO A 53 -0.71 -3.74 11.82
N ILE A 54 -0.24 -3.79 13.06
CA ILE A 54 0.62 -2.74 13.64
C ILE A 54 1.98 -2.73 12.95
N LEU A 55 2.57 -3.90 12.71
CA LEU A 55 3.84 -4.02 11.97
C LEU A 55 3.72 -3.50 10.55
N PHE A 56 2.62 -3.81 9.87
CA PHE A 56 2.35 -3.31 8.52
C PHE A 56 2.24 -1.79 8.49
N LEU A 57 1.47 -1.20 9.40
CA LEU A 57 1.35 0.24 9.51
C LEU A 57 2.70 0.91 9.79
N LEU A 58 3.56 0.28 10.59
CA LEU A 58 4.90 0.79 10.85
C LEU A 58 5.77 0.77 9.59
N VAL A 59 5.79 -0.34 8.86
CA VAL A 59 6.54 -0.48 7.59
C VAL A 59 6.04 0.53 6.55
N MET A 60 4.72 0.65 6.39
CA MET A 60 4.11 1.65 5.50
C MET A 60 4.45 3.08 5.92
N GLY A 61 4.42 3.37 7.23
CA GLY A 61 4.80 4.67 7.77
C GLY A 61 6.24 5.05 7.41
N VAL A 62 7.18 4.11 7.51
CA VAL A 62 8.58 4.32 7.09
C VAL A 62 8.66 4.62 5.59
N ALA A 63 7.93 3.87 4.75
CA ALA A 63 7.92 4.11 3.31
C ALA A 63 7.40 5.52 2.96
N VAL A 64 6.31 5.95 3.60
CA VAL A 64 5.73 7.29 3.42
C VAL A 64 6.69 8.39 3.89
N LEU A 65 7.35 8.20 5.04
CA LEU A 65 8.33 9.15 5.55
C LEU A 65 9.54 9.29 4.61
N LEU A 66 10.03 8.20 4.04
CA LEU A 66 11.11 8.22 3.05
C LEU A 66 10.68 8.97 1.78
N ASN A 67 9.46 8.71 1.29
CA ASN A 67 8.94 9.40 0.12
C ASN A 67 8.78 10.90 0.37
N LYS A 68 8.16 11.27 1.49
CA LYS A 68 7.96 12.67 1.88
C LYS A 68 9.29 13.40 2.14
N GLY A 69 10.20 12.75 2.86
CA GLY A 69 11.53 13.30 3.14
C GLY A 69 12.35 13.59 1.89
N THR A 70 12.24 12.72 0.88
CA THR A 70 12.96 12.91 -0.40
C THR A 70 12.26 13.86 -1.37
N ASN A 71 11.06 14.36 -1.07
CA ASN A 71 10.40 15.41 -1.87
C ASN A 71 11.18 16.72 -1.87
N ILE A 72 12.00 16.96 -0.85
CA ILE A 72 12.90 18.13 -0.76
C ILE A 72 13.82 18.22 -1.98
N PHE A 73 14.25 17.10 -2.55
CA PHE A 73 15.12 17.07 -3.73
C PHE A 73 14.38 17.36 -5.05
N ILE A 74 13.05 17.25 -5.07
CA ILE A 74 12.23 17.53 -6.26
C ILE A 74 11.83 19.00 -6.32
N GLY A 75 11.83 19.69 -5.17
CA GLY A 75 11.44 21.10 -5.06
C GLY A 75 9.99 21.26 -4.59
N THR A 76 9.24 22.16 -5.23
CA THR A 76 7.84 22.41 -4.87
C THR A 76 6.91 21.38 -5.46
N VAL A 77 6.47 20.46 -4.62
CA VAL A 77 5.45 19.43 -4.97
C VAL A 77 4.06 20.01 -4.71
N SER A 78 3.13 19.78 -5.63
CA SER A 78 1.73 20.17 -5.44
C SER A 78 1.13 19.47 -4.21
N PHE A 79 0.34 20.22 -3.44
CA PHE A 79 -0.40 19.68 -2.30
C PHE A 79 -1.26 18.46 -2.68
N LEU A 80 -1.89 18.49 -3.84
CA LEU A 80 -2.68 17.38 -4.37
C LEU A 80 -1.80 16.14 -4.59
N THR A 81 -0.64 16.33 -5.24
CA THR A 81 0.32 15.27 -5.51
C THR A 81 0.80 14.60 -4.22
N GLU A 82 1.13 15.39 -3.19
CA GLU A 82 1.60 14.87 -1.92
C GLU A 82 0.55 13.94 -1.27
N ASN A 83 -0.69 14.38 -1.18
CA ASN A 83 -1.75 13.60 -0.53
C ASN A 83 -2.14 12.34 -1.32
N VAL A 84 -2.29 12.46 -2.64
CA VAL A 84 -2.56 11.29 -3.51
C VAL A 84 -1.44 10.27 -3.41
N SER A 85 -0.19 10.74 -3.37
CA SER A 85 0.98 9.89 -3.23
C SER A 85 0.97 9.09 -1.92
N ILE A 86 0.64 9.72 -0.80
CA ILE A 86 0.57 9.04 0.50
C ILE A 86 -0.49 7.93 0.47
N ILE A 87 -1.70 8.24 -0.01
CA ILE A 87 -2.81 7.27 -0.04
C ILE A 87 -2.47 6.08 -0.94
N LEU A 88 -1.95 6.35 -2.14
CA LEU A 88 -1.57 5.29 -3.07
C LEU A 88 -0.43 4.45 -2.54
N GLN A 89 0.56 5.09 -1.90
CA GLN A 89 1.69 4.41 -1.31
C GLN A 89 1.29 3.50 -0.15
N LEU A 90 0.36 3.94 0.69
CA LEU A 90 -0.21 3.11 1.75
C LEU A 90 -0.89 1.87 1.16
N ALA A 91 -1.72 2.04 0.12
CA ALA A 91 -2.41 0.93 -0.52
C ALA A 91 -1.43 -0.08 -1.14
N THR A 92 -0.46 0.39 -1.93
CA THR A 92 0.52 -0.51 -2.59
C THR A 92 1.47 -1.20 -1.61
N SER A 93 1.90 -0.49 -0.56
CA SER A 93 2.72 -1.11 0.50
C SER A 93 1.95 -2.19 1.25
N MET A 94 0.64 -2.01 1.46
CA MET A 94 -0.23 -3.01 2.07
C MET A 94 -0.26 -4.28 1.22
N ASP A 95 -0.51 -4.16 -0.08
CA ASP A 95 -0.58 -5.30 -1.00
C ASP A 95 0.73 -6.09 -1.01
N TYR A 96 1.87 -5.40 -1.08
CA TYR A 96 3.19 -6.04 -1.05
C TYR A 96 3.46 -6.75 0.29
N SER A 97 3.04 -6.13 1.39
CA SER A 97 3.22 -6.69 2.73
C SER A 97 2.37 -7.93 2.95
N ILE A 98 1.10 -7.90 2.52
CA ILE A 98 0.19 -9.06 2.60
C ILE A 98 0.75 -10.22 1.77
N PHE A 99 1.21 -9.94 0.54
CA PHE A 99 1.76 -10.98 -0.33
C PHE A 99 2.98 -11.67 0.29
N LEU A 100 3.90 -10.88 0.87
CA LEU A 100 5.07 -11.42 1.55
C LEU A 100 4.70 -12.23 2.81
N LEU A 101 3.74 -11.73 3.61
CA LEU A 101 3.28 -12.44 4.79
C LEU A 101 2.59 -13.76 4.43
N ASP A 102 1.76 -13.77 3.39
CA ASP A 102 1.08 -14.98 2.94
C ASP A 102 2.06 -16.05 2.47
N ALA A 103 3.06 -15.66 1.69
CA ALA A 103 4.17 -16.54 1.31
C ALA A 103 4.89 -17.09 2.55
N PHE A 104 5.25 -16.24 3.52
CA PHE A 104 5.87 -16.66 4.77
C PHE A 104 5.03 -17.66 5.55
N MET A 105 3.73 -17.35 5.74
CA MET A 105 2.79 -18.24 6.44
C MET A 105 2.65 -19.59 5.74
N ASN A 106 2.70 -19.62 4.41
CA ASN A 106 2.64 -20.84 3.63
C ASN A 106 3.86 -21.74 3.88
N TYR A 107 5.06 -21.18 3.87
CA TYR A 107 6.28 -21.95 4.20
C TYR A 107 6.30 -22.40 5.67
N ARG A 108 5.79 -21.60 6.59
CA ARG A 108 5.63 -22.01 8.00
C ARG A 108 4.65 -23.20 8.16
N LYS A 109 3.56 -23.21 7.40
CA LYS A 109 2.60 -24.35 7.40
C LYS A 109 3.24 -25.64 6.87
N GLN A 110 4.26 -25.55 5.99
CA GLN A 110 5.03 -26.68 5.49
C GLN A 110 6.06 -27.22 6.51
N GLY A 111 6.15 -26.60 7.68
CA GLY A 111 7.04 -27.07 8.77
C GLY A 111 8.45 -26.46 8.73
N MET A 112 8.72 -25.49 7.88
CA MET A 112 10.02 -24.79 7.86
C MET A 112 10.20 -23.96 9.12
N ASN A 113 11.46 -23.78 9.55
CA ASN A 113 11.79 -22.86 10.64
C ASN A 113 11.53 -21.38 10.19
N GLU A 114 11.62 -20.42 11.13
CA GLU A 114 11.28 -19.03 10.83
C GLU A 114 12.26 -18.39 9.85
N GLU A 115 13.56 -18.68 9.99
CA GLU A 115 14.61 -18.11 9.14
C GLU A 115 14.53 -18.63 7.71
N ASP A 116 14.39 -19.93 7.52
CA ASP A 116 14.28 -20.54 6.18
C ASP A 116 12.95 -20.14 5.51
N ALA A 117 11.87 -20.10 6.28
CA ALA A 117 10.56 -19.69 5.76
C ALA A 117 10.56 -18.25 5.25
N ILE A 118 11.22 -17.30 5.95
CA ILE A 118 11.27 -15.91 5.50
C ILE A 118 12.18 -15.73 4.28
N ILE A 119 13.29 -16.47 4.20
CA ILE A 119 14.19 -16.44 3.03
C ILE A 119 13.45 -16.92 1.79
N ASN A 120 12.77 -18.04 1.87
CA ASN A 120 12.00 -18.58 0.76
C ASN A 120 10.82 -17.67 0.39
N ALA A 121 10.13 -17.12 1.38
CA ALA A 121 9.03 -16.17 1.15
C ALA A 121 9.50 -14.92 0.41
N VAL A 122 10.64 -14.33 0.79
CA VAL A 122 11.22 -13.19 0.10
C VAL A 122 11.61 -13.53 -1.32
N GLN A 123 12.23 -14.70 -1.55
CA GLN A 123 12.61 -15.13 -2.90
C GLN A 123 11.39 -15.33 -3.82
N GLU A 124 10.32 -15.90 -3.30
CA GLU A 124 9.07 -16.05 -4.06
C GLU A 124 8.39 -14.70 -4.31
N ALA A 125 8.26 -13.88 -3.25
CA ALA A 125 7.55 -12.63 -3.31
C ALA A 125 8.25 -11.58 -4.18
N ILE A 126 9.59 -11.51 -4.13
CA ILE A 126 10.35 -10.45 -4.78
C ILE A 126 10.11 -10.40 -6.30
N ASN A 127 10.03 -11.54 -6.96
CA ASN A 127 9.81 -11.60 -8.41
C ASN A 127 8.44 -11.06 -8.80
N SER A 128 7.40 -11.43 -8.07
CA SER A 128 6.01 -11.01 -8.33
C SER A 128 5.81 -9.54 -7.96
N ILE A 129 6.30 -9.11 -6.80
CA ILE A 129 6.20 -7.72 -6.34
C ILE A 129 7.02 -6.80 -7.25
N PHE A 130 8.22 -7.21 -7.66
CA PHE A 130 9.06 -6.44 -8.56
C PHE A 130 8.42 -6.26 -9.94
N ALA A 131 7.87 -7.30 -10.52
CA ALA A 131 7.19 -7.21 -11.82
C ALA A 131 5.97 -6.28 -11.76
N SER A 132 5.15 -6.41 -10.71
CA SER A 132 3.98 -5.54 -10.48
C SER A 132 4.39 -4.09 -10.25
N SER A 133 5.38 -3.85 -9.39
CA SER A 133 5.86 -2.50 -9.09
C SER A 133 6.49 -1.84 -10.31
N LEU A 134 7.25 -2.60 -11.13
CA LEU A 134 7.85 -2.07 -12.34
C LEU A 134 6.78 -1.58 -13.33
N THR A 135 5.73 -2.36 -13.53
CA THR A 135 4.59 -1.97 -14.39
C THR A 135 3.94 -0.68 -13.89
N THR A 136 3.73 -0.57 -12.58
CA THR A 136 3.15 0.61 -11.95
C THR A 136 4.05 1.84 -12.08
N VAL A 137 5.35 1.67 -11.86
CA VAL A 137 6.36 2.74 -12.01
C VAL A 137 6.39 3.25 -13.45
N VAL A 138 6.42 2.35 -14.44
CA VAL A 138 6.38 2.73 -15.86
C VAL A 138 5.08 3.48 -16.19
N GLY A 139 3.95 3.04 -15.65
CA GLY A 139 2.67 3.74 -15.82
C GLY A 139 2.71 5.16 -15.27
N PHE A 140 3.30 5.38 -14.09
CA PHE A 140 3.44 6.73 -13.53
C PHE A 140 4.48 7.56 -14.27
N LEU A 141 5.58 6.98 -14.72
CA LEU A 141 6.56 7.69 -15.54
C LEU A 141 5.97 8.15 -16.88
N ALA A 142 4.97 7.45 -17.41
CA ALA A 142 4.25 7.92 -18.58
C ALA A 142 3.53 9.27 -18.35
N LEU A 143 3.09 9.56 -17.12
CA LEU A 143 2.50 10.87 -16.77
C LEU A 143 3.52 12.01 -16.87
N VAL A 144 4.81 11.71 -16.70
CA VAL A 144 5.88 12.72 -16.84
C VAL A 144 5.96 13.29 -18.24
N THR A 145 5.49 12.55 -19.26
CA THR A 145 5.45 13.01 -20.66
C THR A 145 4.31 13.99 -20.94
N MET A 146 3.40 14.19 -19.98
CA MET A 146 2.31 15.15 -20.14
C MET A 146 2.81 16.59 -20.15
N LYS A 147 2.18 17.43 -20.97
CA LYS A 147 2.51 18.86 -21.07
C LYS A 147 2.09 19.69 -19.85
N PHE A 148 1.30 19.13 -18.94
CA PHE A 148 0.83 19.80 -17.74
C PHE A 148 1.80 19.57 -16.58
N SER A 149 2.16 20.62 -15.85
CA SER A 149 3.07 20.59 -14.70
C SER A 149 2.60 19.60 -13.62
N ILE A 150 1.29 19.49 -13.37
CA ILE A 150 0.71 18.55 -12.42
C ILE A 150 1.00 17.09 -12.81
N GLY A 151 0.99 16.77 -14.10
CA GLY A 151 1.29 15.43 -14.59
C GLY A 151 2.74 15.03 -14.32
N PHE A 152 3.68 15.95 -14.48
CA PHE A 152 5.09 15.75 -14.18
C PHE A 152 5.30 15.46 -12.67
N ASP A 153 4.73 16.32 -11.81
CA ASP A 153 4.85 16.16 -10.34
C ASP A 153 4.22 14.84 -9.87
N LEU A 154 3.00 14.54 -10.33
CA LEU A 154 2.31 13.29 -10.00
C LEU A 154 3.13 12.08 -10.45
N GLY A 155 3.54 12.06 -11.72
CA GLY A 155 4.27 10.93 -12.28
C GLY A 155 5.53 10.60 -11.51
N LEU A 156 6.34 11.62 -11.20
CA LEU A 156 7.63 11.44 -10.55
C LEU A 156 7.49 11.08 -9.07
N VAL A 157 6.60 11.76 -8.33
CA VAL A 157 6.39 11.51 -6.90
C VAL A 157 5.75 10.14 -6.66
N LEU A 158 4.78 9.75 -7.51
CA LEU A 158 4.13 8.44 -7.39
C LEU A 158 5.07 7.31 -7.79
N ALA A 159 5.81 7.43 -8.89
CA ALA A 159 6.81 6.43 -9.29
C ALA A 159 7.86 6.21 -8.19
N LYS A 160 8.39 7.29 -7.64
CA LYS A 160 9.33 7.24 -6.52
C LYS A 160 8.70 6.59 -5.27
N GLY A 161 7.45 6.94 -4.96
CA GLY A 161 6.70 6.35 -3.84
C GLY A 161 6.60 4.83 -3.94
N ILE A 162 6.29 4.29 -5.13
CA ILE A 162 6.24 2.85 -5.37
C ILE A 162 7.61 2.18 -5.16
N VAL A 163 8.68 2.81 -5.63
CA VAL A 163 10.05 2.29 -5.42
C VAL A 163 10.39 2.23 -3.93
N PHE A 164 10.07 3.28 -3.16
CA PHE A 164 10.29 3.27 -1.71
C PHE A 164 9.42 2.25 -0.99
N SER A 165 8.17 2.05 -1.42
CA SER A 165 7.31 0.99 -0.88
C SER A 165 7.92 -0.39 -1.10
N LEU A 166 8.37 -0.67 -2.33
CA LEU A 166 9.03 -1.93 -2.67
C LEU A 166 10.26 -2.16 -1.78
N LEU A 167 11.18 -1.18 -1.72
CA LEU A 167 12.40 -1.29 -0.94
C LEU A 167 12.09 -1.49 0.55
N THR A 168 11.16 -0.72 1.10
CA THR A 168 10.80 -0.80 2.51
C THR A 168 10.18 -2.16 2.84
N VAL A 169 9.27 -2.67 2.01
CA VAL A 169 8.66 -3.97 2.25
C VAL A 169 9.71 -5.09 2.13
N VAL A 170 10.55 -5.09 1.10
CA VAL A 170 11.55 -6.16 0.90
C VAL A 170 12.60 -6.19 2.00
N PHE A 171 13.04 -5.04 2.52
CA PHE A 171 14.10 -4.98 3.53
C PHE A 171 13.58 -4.93 4.97
N PHE A 172 12.56 -4.10 5.25
CA PHE A 172 12.06 -3.89 6.62
C PHE A 172 11.10 -4.99 7.05
N MET A 173 10.23 -5.45 6.16
CA MET A 173 9.20 -6.42 6.52
C MET A 173 9.77 -7.75 7.02
N PRO A 174 10.76 -8.39 6.36
CA PRO A 174 11.38 -9.62 6.85
C PRO A 174 12.02 -9.45 8.22
N ALA A 175 12.75 -8.35 8.42
CA ALA A 175 13.38 -8.04 9.71
C ALA A 175 12.35 -7.87 10.84
N MET A 176 11.22 -7.23 10.52
CA MET A 176 10.13 -7.06 11.48
C MET A 176 9.42 -8.38 11.79
N ILE A 177 9.13 -9.21 10.80
CA ILE A 177 8.51 -10.52 11.00
C ILE A 177 9.37 -11.37 11.95
N LEU A 178 10.69 -11.46 11.70
CA LEU A 178 11.61 -12.24 12.54
C LEU A 178 11.70 -11.67 13.96
N LYS A 179 11.81 -10.34 14.10
CA LYS A 179 11.94 -9.71 15.43
C LYS A 179 10.70 -9.89 16.28
N PHE A 180 9.53 -9.88 15.67
CA PHE A 180 8.25 -9.99 16.36
C PHE A 180 7.59 -11.36 16.27
N ALA A 181 8.26 -12.36 15.70
CA ALA A 181 7.75 -13.72 15.56
C ALA A 181 7.23 -14.30 16.90
N LYS A 182 7.98 -14.10 17.99
CA LYS A 182 7.56 -14.55 19.34
C LYS A 182 6.32 -13.82 19.87
N LEU A 183 6.11 -12.56 19.50
CA LEU A 183 4.89 -11.80 19.83
C LEU A 183 3.71 -12.27 18.99
N ASN A 184 3.93 -12.56 17.73
CA ASN A 184 2.91 -13.08 16.82
C ASN A 184 2.34 -14.42 17.30
N GLU A 185 3.21 -15.31 17.81
CA GLU A 185 2.74 -16.58 18.40
C GLU A 185 1.84 -16.39 19.63
N LYS A 186 2.11 -15.36 20.46
CA LYS A 186 1.32 -15.06 21.67
C LYS A 186 -0.02 -14.38 21.36
N THR A 187 -0.12 -13.66 20.26
CA THR A 187 -1.32 -12.87 19.87
C THR A 187 -2.14 -13.53 18.78
N LYS A 188 -1.82 -14.79 18.45
CA LYS A 188 -2.48 -15.55 17.39
C LYS A 188 -3.96 -15.72 17.70
N HIS A 189 -4.81 -15.25 16.80
CA HIS A 189 -6.24 -15.49 16.82
C HIS A 189 -6.66 -16.31 15.59
N ARG A 190 -7.83 -16.92 15.64
CA ARG A 190 -8.38 -17.69 14.53
C ARG A 190 -8.67 -16.71 13.38
N SER A 191 -8.06 -16.94 12.20
CA SER A 191 -8.33 -16.10 11.03
C SER A 191 -9.83 -16.13 10.71
N PHE A 192 -10.39 -14.97 10.47
CA PHE A 192 -11.81 -14.83 10.12
C PHE A 192 -12.06 -15.17 8.64
N MET A 193 -11.00 -15.38 7.87
CA MET A 193 -11.09 -15.72 6.46
C MET A 193 -11.55 -17.17 6.28
N PRO A 194 -12.65 -17.42 5.57
CA PRO A 194 -13.07 -18.76 5.21
C PRO A 194 -12.04 -19.39 4.27
N ASP A 195 -11.73 -20.65 4.50
CA ASP A 195 -10.80 -21.42 3.67
C ASP A 195 -11.41 -21.62 2.26
N PHE A 196 -10.90 -20.84 1.29
CA PHE A 196 -11.32 -20.93 -0.12
C PHE A 196 -10.70 -22.15 -0.86
N HIS A 197 -9.92 -22.98 -0.19
CA HIS A 197 -9.38 -24.22 -0.75
C HIS A 197 -10.45 -25.14 -1.33
N GLY A 198 -11.65 -25.16 -0.73
CA GLY A 198 -12.80 -25.91 -1.24
C GLY A 198 -13.32 -25.37 -2.57
N LEU A 199 -13.36 -24.05 -2.73
CA LEU A 199 -13.81 -23.38 -3.96
C LEU A 199 -12.84 -23.61 -5.12
N GLY A 200 -11.54 -23.48 -4.88
CA GLY A 200 -10.51 -23.75 -5.88
C GLY A 200 -10.54 -25.19 -6.38
N ARG A 201 -10.69 -26.15 -5.47
CA ARG A 201 -10.80 -27.58 -5.83
C ARG A 201 -12.08 -27.87 -6.63
N THR A 202 -13.19 -27.24 -6.27
CA THR A 202 -14.46 -27.40 -6.98
C THR A 202 -14.45 -26.76 -8.37
N MET A 203 -13.83 -25.59 -8.50
CA MET A 203 -13.61 -24.95 -9.81
C MET A 203 -12.68 -25.77 -10.69
N CYS A 204 -11.54 -26.18 -10.16
CA CYS A 204 -10.58 -27.00 -10.90
C CYS A 204 -11.18 -28.33 -11.36
N SER A 205 -11.99 -28.99 -10.51
CA SER A 205 -12.67 -30.23 -10.87
C SER A 205 -13.77 -30.04 -11.94
N ARG A 206 -14.45 -28.88 -11.93
CA ARG A 206 -15.44 -28.58 -12.98
C ARG A 206 -14.78 -28.26 -14.31
N ILE A 207 -13.69 -27.48 -14.30
CA ILE A 207 -12.91 -27.16 -15.51
C ILE A 207 -12.29 -28.42 -16.11
N SER A 208 -11.68 -29.27 -15.29
CA SER A 208 -11.11 -30.56 -15.71
C SER A 208 -12.16 -31.48 -16.33
N ARG A 209 -13.39 -31.49 -15.76
CA ARG A 209 -14.50 -32.28 -16.31
C ARG A 209 -15.01 -31.73 -17.64
N GLN A 210 -15.02 -30.39 -17.83
CA GLN A 210 -15.38 -29.77 -19.11
C GLN A 210 -14.33 -30.01 -20.19
N LEU A 211 -13.05 -29.94 -19.84
CA LEU A 211 -11.95 -30.22 -20.78
C LEU A 211 -11.91 -31.69 -21.20
N ASN A 212 -12.24 -32.62 -20.30
CA ASN A 212 -12.29 -34.06 -20.63
C ASN A 212 -13.48 -34.42 -21.54
N ILE A 213 -14.60 -33.69 -21.45
CA ILE A 213 -15.75 -33.86 -22.37
C ILE A 213 -15.41 -33.32 -23.78
N SER A 214 -14.49 -32.36 -23.91
CA SER A 214 -14.06 -31.78 -25.19
C SER A 214 -13.01 -32.62 -25.92
N SER A 215 -12.41 -33.61 -25.26
CA SER A 215 -11.45 -34.54 -25.91
C SER A 215 -12.10 -35.81 -26.48
N ASP A 216 -13.37 -36.01 -26.24
CA ASP A 216 -14.15 -37.18 -26.72
C ASP A 216 -15.07 -36.86 -27.92
N ILE A 217 -14.93 -35.67 -28.56
CA ILE A 217 -15.58 -35.23 -29.80
C ILE A 217 -14.51 -35.00 -30.88
#